data_f63a97fc7e0f067c041f96fdccff3a5b
#
_entry.id   f63a97fc7e0f067c041f96fdccff3a5b
#
_cell.length_a   1.000
_cell.length_b   1.000
_cell.length_c   1.000
_cell.angle_alpha   90.00
_cell.angle_beta   90.00
_cell.angle_gamma   90.00
#
_symmetry.space_group_name_H-M   'P 1'
#
loop_
_entity.id
_entity.type
_entity.pdbx_description
1 polymer ?
#
loop_
_entity_poly.entity_id
_entity_poly.type
_entity_poly.pdbx_seq_one_letter_code
_entity_poly.pdbx_strand_id
1 'polypeptide(L)'
;KQVVTIKETLRDDVLTIGFARRFATYKRAHLLFRDLDRLAEIVNDPKQPVQFLFAGKAHPADKAGQDLIKMIVDISKQPRFIGKIVFVPNYDITVAKFLVQGVDVWMNNPTRPLEASGTSGEKAAMNGVMHFSVLDGWWVEGYKKGAGWALPMERTYDDQNYQDELDAATIYNIIENEIAPTFYNKSLSTDRKSVV
;
A
#
# COMPACT_ATOMS: atom_id res chain seq x y z
N LYS A 1 11.14 -23.90 4.85
CA LYS A 1 11.59 -23.07 6.01
C LYS A 1 10.99 -21.64 6.01
N GLN A 2 10.71 -21.02 4.86
CA GLN A 2 10.11 -19.68 4.80
C GLN A 2 8.61 -19.63 5.15
N VAL A 3 7.87 -20.70 4.88
CA VAL A 3 6.40 -20.73 5.11
C VAL A 3 6.02 -20.75 6.59
N VAL A 4 6.88 -21.27 7.44
CA VAL A 4 6.63 -21.31 8.90
C VAL A 4 6.76 -19.92 9.52
N THR A 5 7.70 -19.12 9.02
CA THR A 5 7.95 -17.76 9.52
C THR A 5 6.78 -16.78 9.20
N ILE A 6 6.09 -16.98 8.07
CA ILE A 6 4.97 -16.09 7.66
C ILE A 6 3.75 -16.28 8.56
N LYS A 7 3.47 -17.49 9.06
CA LYS A 7 2.34 -17.75 9.95
C LYS A 7 2.47 -17.12 11.34
N GLU A 8 3.70 -16.85 11.77
CA GLU A 8 3.97 -16.27 13.10
C GLU A 8 4.13 -14.74 13.08
N THR A 9 4.14 -14.11 11.88
CA THR A 9 4.54 -12.70 11.72
C THR A 9 3.42 -11.75 11.31
N LEU A 10 2.44 -12.22 10.52
CA LEU A 10 1.26 -11.42 10.22
C LEU A 10 0.22 -11.55 11.33
N ARG A 11 -0.26 -10.41 11.78
CA ARG A 11 -1.24 -10.30 12.87
C ARG A 11 -2.55 -9.74 12.33
N ASP A 12 -3.67 -10.32 12.74
CA ASP A 12 -5.02 -9.92 12.35
C ASP A 12 -5.51 -8.66 13.08
N ASP A 13 -4.87 -8.31 14.20
CA ASP A 13 -5.15 -7.11 14.99
C ASP A 13 -4.30 -5.90 14.59
N VAL A 14 -3.45 -6.02 13.56
CA VAL A 14 -2.56 -4.97 13.07
C VAL A 14 -3.06 -4.42 11.74
N LEU A 15 -3.09 -3.07 11.63
CA LEU A 15 -3.41 -2.37 10.37
C LEU A 15 -2.61 -2.94 9.20
N THR A 16 -3.32 -3.48 8.22
CA THR A 16 -2.73 -4.12 7.05
C THR A 16 -3.00 -3.31 5.79
N ILE A 17 -1.93 -2.84 5.15
CA ILE A 17 -1.99 -2.10 3.89
C ILE A 17 -1.51 -2.99 2.76
N GLY A 18 -2.34 -3.18 1.74
CA GLY A 18 -2.04 -4.00 0.57
C GLY A 18 -1.62 -3.17 -0.64
N PHE A 19 -0.58 -3.63 -1.33
CA PHE A 19 -0.15 -3.13 -2.63
C PHE A 19 0.07 -4.32 -3.57
N ALA A 20 -0.87 -4.58 -4.47
CA ALA A 20 -0.76 -5.72 -5.38
C ALA A 20 -1.13 -5.34 -6.80
N ARG A 21 -0.16 -5.43 -7.71
CA ARG A 21 -0.31 -5.05 -9.09
C ARG A 21 0.86 -5.50 -9.96
N ARG A 22 0.75 -5.28 -11.27
CA ARG A 22 1.91 -5.41 -12.16
C ARG A 22 2.99 -4.41 -11.74
N PHE A 23 4.20 -4.89 -11.55
CA PHE A 23 5.36 -4.05 -11.24
C PHE A 23 5.87 -3.40 -12.53
N ALA A 24 5.47 -2.16 -12.74
CA ALA A 24 5.96 -1.26 -13.77
C ALA A 24 6.39 0.05 -13.08
N THR A 25 7.37 0.74 -13.62
CA THR A 25 7.99 1.91 -12.97
C THR A 25 6.99 2.99 -12.60
N TYR A 26 6.02 3.29 -13.48
CA TYR A 26 5.02 4.33 -13.22
C TYR A 26 4.05 4.00 -12.08
N LYS A 27 3.97 2.73 -11.66
CA LYS A 27 3.19 2.31 -10.48
C LYS A 27 3.87 2.69 -9.16
N ARG A 28 5.13 3.07 -9.23
CA ARG A 28 5.96 3.63 -8.16
C ARG A 28 5.96 2.82 -6.86
N ALA A 29 6.09 1.50 -6.97
CA ALA A 29 6.20 0.62 -5.79
C ALA A 29 7.35 1.01 -4.85
N HIS A 30 8.33 1.78 -5.33
CA HIS A 30 9.48 2.27 -4.58
C HIS A 30 9.18 3.41 -3.61
N LEU A 31 8.07 4.14 -3.77
CA LEU A 31 7.80 5.34 -2.96
C LEU A 31 7.80 5.06 -1.46
N LEU A 32 7.20 3.95 -1.03
CA LEU A 32 7.17 3.57 0.39
C LEU A 32 8.57 3.32 0.98
N PHE A 33 9.58 3.11 0.14
CA PHE A 33 10.94 2.76 0.54
C PHE A 33 11.95 3.89 0.36
N ARG A 34 11.48 5.12 0.11
CA ARG A 34 12.33 6.31 -0.03
C ARG A 34 13.02 6.70 1.27
N ASP A 35 12.34 6.55 2.39
CA ASP A 35 12.87 6.78 3.74
C ASP A 35 12.63 5.52 4.59
N LEU A 36 13.67 4.68 4.65
CA LEU A 36 13.58 3.41 5.38
C LEU A 36 13.59 3.61 6.90
N ASP A 37 14.13 4.69 7.40
CA ASP A 37 14.15 4.95 8.85
C ASP A 37 12.75 5.37 9.31
N ARG A 38 12.12 6.29 8.61
CA ARG A 38 10.72 6.66 8.88
C ARG A 38 9.76 5.48 8.69
N LEU A 39 9.95 4.69 7.64
CA LEU A 39 9.16 3.47 7.44
C LEU A 39 9.32 2.49 8.61
N ALA A 40 10.54 2.33 9.13
CA ALA A 40 10.79 1.45 10.28
C ALA A 40 10.09 1.97 11.55
N GLU A 41 10.04 3.28 11.77
CA GLU A 41 9.27 3.87 12.87
C GLU A 41 7.77 3.56 12.74
N ILE A 42 7.21 3.71 11.55
CA ILE A 42 5.78 3.43 11.28
C ILE A 42 5.43 1.96 11.55
N VAL A 43 6.20 1.02 10.99
CA VAL A 43 5.86 -0.41 11.12
C VAL A 43 6.14 -0.98 12.50
N ASN A 44 7.00 -0.33 13.29
CA ASN A 44 7.36 -0.76 14.64
C ASN A 44 6.75 0.12 15.74
N ASP A 45 5.85 1.03 15.42
CA ASP A 45 5.16 1.82 16.43
C ASP A 45 4.44 0.88 17.43
N PRO A 46 4.73 0.96 18.73
CA PRO A 46 4.17 0.03 19.71
C PRO A 46 2.68 0.23 19.97
N LYS A 47 2.12 1.38 19.62
CA LYS A 47 0.71 1.73 19.84
C LYS A 47 -0.13 1.56 18.57
N GLN A 48 0.47 1.84 17.41
CA GLN A 48 -0.21 1.86 16.12
C GLN A 48 0.64 1.18 15.03
N PRO A 49 1.05 -0.08 15.24
CA PRO A 49 1.89 -0.78 14.26
C PRO A 49 1.18 -0.93 12.92
N VAL A 50 1.95 -0.96 11.84
CA VAL A 50 1.45 -1.14 10.48
C VAL A 50 2.19 -2.30 9.82
N GLN A 51 1.48 -3.12 9.07
CA GLN A 51 2.09 -4.15 8.23
C GLN A 51 1.69 -3.96 6.77
N PHE A 52 2.61 -4.31 5.88
CA PHE A 52 2.41 -4.14 4.44
C PHE A 52 2.49 -5.49 3.72
N LEU A 53 1.52 -5.73 2.84
CA LEU A 53 1.51 -6.87 1.93
C LEU A 53 1.72 -6.40 0.50
N PHE A 54 2.84 -6.81 -0.08
CA PHE A 54 3.14 -6.61 -1.49
C PHE A 54 2.92 -7.89 -2.27
N ALA A 55 2.31 -7.80 -3.44
CA ALA A 55 2.20 -8.91 -4.37
C ALA A 55 2.20 -8.39 -5.81
N GLY A 56 2.58 -9.24 -6.74
CA GLY A 56 2.56 -8.88 -8.15
C GLY A 56 3.61 -9.59 -8.97
N LYS A 57 3.62 -9.26 -10.25
CA LYS A 57 4.58 -9.78 -11.23
C LYS A 57 5.10 -8.64 -12.10
N ALA A 58 6.35 -8.78 -12.55
CA ALA A 58 6.91 -7.97 -13.62
C ALA A 58 6.90 -8.78 -14.92
N HIS A 59 6.78 -8.09 -16.06
CA HIS A 59 6.95 -8.75 -17.34
C HIS A 59 8.36 -9.34 -17.46
N PRO A 60 8.56 -10.52 -18.08
CA PRO A 60 9.90 -11.11 -18.23
C PRO A 60 10.94 -10.21 -18.92
N ALA A 61 10.50 -9.32 -19.80
CA ALA A 61 11.34 -8.33 -20.46
C ALA A 61 11.49 -7.00 -19.69
N ASP A 62 10.76 -6.81 -18.60
CA ASP A 62 10.81 -5.59 -17.78
C ASP A 62 11.80 -5.75 -16.62
N LYS A 63 13.07 -5.49 -16.90
CA LYS A 63 14.13 -5.57 -15.91
C LYS A 63 13.92 -4.61 -14.74
N ALA A 64 13.44 -3.40 -15.01
CA ALA A 64 13.19 -2.39 -13.98
C ALA A 64 12.10 -2.85 -13.00
N GLY A 65 11.00 -3.43 -13.50
CA GLY A 65 9.96 -4.03 -12.66
C GLY A 65 10.47 -5.21 -11.84
N GLN A 66 11.32 -6.06 -12.40
CA GLN A 66 11.94 -7.17 -11.66
C GLN A 66 12.87 -6.66 -10.55
N ASP A 67 13.63 -5.61 -10.80
CA ASP A 67 14.51 -5.00 -9.80
C ASP A 67 13.74 -4.36 -8.66
N LEU A 68 12.55 -3.79 -8.92
CA LEU A 68 11.64 -3.32 -7.87
C LEU A 68 11.17 -4.47 -6.96
N ILE A 69 10.79 -5.60 -7.53
CA ILE A 69 10.40 -6.79 -6.73
C ILE A 69 11.58 -7.26 -5.89
N LYS A 70 12.76 -7.36 -6.49
CA LYS A 70 13.98 -7.78 -5.77
C LYS A 70 14.29 -6.83 -4.61
N MET A 71 14.22 -5.53 -4.83
CA MET A 71 14.43 -4.51 -3.79
C MET A 71 13.47 -4.72 -2.60
N ILE A 72 12.18 -4.90 -2.85
CA ILE A 72 11.18 -5.11 -1.79
C ILE A 72 11.47 -6.39 -1.02
N VAL A 73 11.79 -7.48 -1.73
CA VAL A 73 12.14 -8.77 -1.10
C VAL A 73 13.41 -8.65 -0.24
N ASP A 74 14.41 -7.92 -0.69
CA ASP A 74 15.65 -7.72 0.08
C ASP A 74 15.40 -6.85 1.32
N ILE A 75 14.60 -5.79 1.21
CA ILE A 75 14.21 -4.94 2.35
C ILE A 75 13.38 -5.74 3.35
N SER A 76 12.44 -6.57 2.91
CA SER A 76 11.58 -7.38 3.79
C SER A 76 12.34 -8.36 4.68
N LYS A 77 13.59 -8.68 4.33
CA LYS A 77 14.47 -9.56 5.11
C LYS A 77 15.30 -8.81 6.17
N GLN A 78 15.33 -7.49 6.14
CA GLN A 78 16.06 -6.71 7.13
C GLN A 78 15.42 -6.89 8.52
N PRO A 79 16.22 -6.96 9.61
CA PRO A 79 15.69 -7.22 10.96
C PRO A 79 14.55 -6.30 11.39
N ARG A 80 14.61 -5.03 10.97
CA ARG A 80 13.60 -4.00 11.31
C ARG A 80 12.29 -4.14 10.55
N PHE A 81 12.25 -4.97 9.47
CA PHE A 81 11.08 -5.14 8.60
C PHE A 81 10.54 -6.57 8.56
N ILE A 82 11.26 -7.54 9.12
CA ILE A 82 10.81 -8.95 9.16
C ILE A 82 9.41 -9.02 9.79
N GLY A 83 8.48 -9.66 9.07
CA GLY A 83 7.09 -9.83 9.48
C GLY A 83 6.23 -8.57 9.43
N LYS A 84 6.82 -7.43 9.05
CA LYS A 84 6.12 -6.14 8.90
C LYS A 84 5.91 -5.78 7.43
N ILE A 85 6.88 -6.12 6.60
CA ILE A 85 6.80 -5.97 5.14
C ILE A 85 6.94 -7.36 4.54
N VAL A 86 5.89 -7.81 3.86
CA VAL A 86 5.82 -9.17 3.30
C VAL A 86 5.56 -9.09 1.81
N PHE A 87 6.38 -9.77 1.03
CA PHE A 87 6.12 -9.98 -0.40
C PHE A 87 5.49 -11.37 -0.59
N VAL A 88 4.26 -11.41 -1.09
CA VAL A 88 3.51 -12.65 -1.37
C VAL A 88 3.91 -13.16 -2.76
N PRO A 89 4.57 -14.32 -2.86
CA PRO A 89 4.99 -14.86 -4.15
C PRO A 89 3.82 -15.47 -4.92
N ASN A 90 4.08 -15.81 -6.19
CA ASN A 90 3.13 -16.52 -7.06
C ASN A 90 1.78 -15.82 -7.22
N TYR A 91 1.81 -14.50 -7.33
CA TYR A 91 0.60 -13.69 -7.53
C TYR A 91 -0.24 -14.21 -8.69
N ASP A 92 -1.46 -14.61 -8.37
CA ASP A 92 -2.48 -15.10 -9.30
C ASP A 92 -3.86 -14.54 -8.92
N ILE A 93 -4.91 -14.97 -9.63
CA ILE A 93 -6.28 -14.51 -9.39
C ILE A 93 -6.78 -14.88 -7.98
N THR A 94 -6.34 -16.01 -7.44
CA THR A 94 -6.72 -16.47 -6.09
C THR A 94 -6.10 -15.58 -5.01
N VAL A 95 -4.80 -15.31 -5.12
CA VAL A 95 -4.10 -14.38 -4.21
C VAL A 95 -4.70 -12.98 -4.34
N ALA A 96 -4.96 -12.51 -5.57
CA ALA A 96 -5.58 -11.20 -5.80
C ALA A 96 -6.94 -11.07 -5.10
N LYS A 97 -7.76 -12.11 -5.18
CA LYS A 97 -9.07 -12.17 -4.54
C LYS A 97 -9.00 -12.03 -3.02
N PHE A 98 -8.10 -12.80 -2.40
CA PHE A 98 -7.91 -12.72 -0.95
C PHE A 98 -7.34 -11.38 -0.49
N LEU A 99 -6.43 -10.78 -1.26
CA LEU A 99 -5.85 -9.50 -0.90
C LEU A 99 -6.88 -8.37 -0.95
N VAL A 100 -7.69 -8.26 -2.01
CA VAL A 100 -8.72 -7.20 -2.11
C VAL A 100 -9.87 -7.36 -1.12
N GLN A 101 -9.98 -8.51 -0.45
CA GLN A 101 -10.98 -8.78 0.58
C GLN A 101 -10.43 -8.71 2.00
N GLY A 102 -9.13 -8.97 2.15
CA GLY A 102 -8.53 -9.25 3.46
C GLY A 102 -7.66 -8.14 4.04
N VAL A 103 -7.22 -7.17 3.24
CA VAL A 103 -6.48 -6.02 3.77
C VAL A 103 -7.44 -4.94 4.28
N ASP A 104 -6.96 -4.07 5.16
CA ASP A 104 -7.75 -2.95 5.67
C ASP A 104 -7.73 -1.76 4.71
N VAL A 105 -6.59 -1.53 4.09
CA VAL A 105 -6.37 -0.42 3.15
C VAL A 105 -5.69 -0.92 1.89
N TRP A 106 -6.20 -0.49 0.75
CA TRP A 106 -5.62 -0.76 -0.57
C TRP A 106 -4.89 0.47 -1.08
N MET A 107 -3.58 0.35 -1.27
CA MET A 107 -2.73 1.47 -1.66
C MET A 107 -2.40 1.45 -3.15
N ASN A 108 -2.57 2.60 -3.81
CA ASN A 108 -2.13 2.86 -5.18
C ASN A 108 -1.44 4.23 -5.26
N ASN A 109 -0.28 4.27 -5.87
CA ASN A 109 0.51 5.50 -5.98
C ASN A 109 1.14 5.68 -7.37
N PRO A 110 0.36 5.56 -8.47
CA PRO A 110 0.89 5.72 -9.81
C PRO A 110 1.38 7.15 -10.06
N THR A 111 2.28 7.29 -11.05
CA THR A 111 2.61 8.61 -11.60
C THR A 111 1.41 9.13 -12.39
N ARG A 112 0.93 10.32 -12.05
CA ARG A 112 -0.15 10.99 -12.80
C ARG A 112 0.35 11.58 -14.12
N PRO A 113 -0.45 11.55 -15.17
CA PRO A 113 -1.79 10.97 -15.34
C PRO A 113 -1.75 9.58 -16.02
N LEU A 114 -0.87 8.68 -15.61
CA LEU A 114 -0.57 7.43 -16.32
C LEU A 114 -1.50 6.26 -15.95
N GLU A 115 -2.32 6.39 -14.91
CA GLU A 115 -3.29 5.35 -14.53
C GLU A 115 -4.63 5.61 -15.20
N ALA A 116 -5.00 4.78 -16.17
CA ALA A 116 -6.25 4.96 -16.92
C ALA A 116 -7.52 4.69 -16.08
N SER A 117 -7.49 3.68 -15.22
CA SER A 117 -8.61 3.32 -14.35
C SER A 117 -8.17 2.91 -12.96
N GLY A 118 -7.36 1.86 -12.80
CA GLY A 118 -6.97 1.34 -11.49
C GLY A 118 -8.02 0.39 -10.91
N THR A 119 -8.50 -0.58 -11.70
CA THR A 119 -9.59 -1.52 -11.36
C THR A 119 -9.35 -2.33 -10.08
N SER A 120 -8.10 -2.50 -9.62
CA SER A 120 -7.81 -3.16 -8.35
C SER A 120 -8.36 -2.39 -7.15
N GLY A 121 -8.28 -1.05 -7.20
CA GLY A 121 -8.87 -0.17 -6.18
C GLY A 121 -10.39 -0.22 -6.17
N GLU A 122 -11.02 -0.28 -7.35
CA GLU A 122 -12.47 -0.48 -7.47
C GLU A 122 -12.90 -1.80 -6.82
N LYS A 123 -12.19 -2.90 -7.11
CA LYS A 123 -12.47 -4.22 -6.52
C LYS A 123 -12.29 -4.21 -5.01
N ALA A 124 -11.26 -3.56 -4.49
CA ALA A 124 -11.05 -3.41 -3.05
C ALA A 124 -12.21 -2.64 -2.40
N ALA A 125 -12.61 -1.51 -2.99
CA ALA A 125 -13.73 -0.70 -2.50
C ALA A 125 -15.06 -1.48 -2.52
N MET A 126 -15.35 -2.26 -3.57
CA MET A 126 -16.52 -3.14 -3.63
C MET A 126 -16.53 -4.23 -2.55
N ASN A 127 -15.38 -4.56 -1.97
CA ASN A 127 -15.24 -5.52 -0.87
C ASN A 127 -15.14 -4.84 0.50
N GLY A 128 -15.41 -3.53 0.59
CA GLY A 128 -15.37 -2.80 1.85
C GLY A 128 -13.96 -2.41 2.33
N VAL A 129 -12.95 -2.57 1.49
CA VAL A 129 -11.57 -2.17 1.77
C VAL A 129 -11.39 -0.70 1.44
N MET A 130 -10.86 0.06 2.39
CA MET A 130 -10.61 1.49 2.19
C MET A 130 -9.53 1.73 1.14
N HIS A 131 -9.74 2.72 0.26
CA HIS A 131 -8.78 3.03 -0.79
C HIS A 131 -7.89 4.23 -0.42
N PHE A 132 -6.58 4.07 -0.63
CA PHE A 132 -5.58 5.11 -0.45
C PHE A 132 -4.76 5.27 -1.73
N SER A 133 -4.93 6.39 -2.42
CA SER A 133 -4.30 6.57 -3.74
C SER A 133 -4.02 8.03 -4.06
N VAL A 134 -3.13 8.26 -5.03
CA VAL A 134 -3.14 9.53 -5.77
C VAL A 134 -4.46 9.68 -6.50
N LEU A 135 -4.89 10.93 -6.72
CA LEU A 135 -6.08 11.24 -7.52
C LEU A 135 -5.77 11.06 -9.00
N ASP A 136 -5.90 9.81 -9.44
CA ASP A 136 -5.71 9.38 -10.83
C ASP A 136 -6.63 8.19 -11.13
N GLY A 137 -6.94 7.93 -12.39
CA GLY A 137 -7.88 6.90 -12.78
C GLY A 137 -9.26 7.08 -12.13
N TRP A 138 -9.89 6.01 -11.68
CA TRP A 138 -11.23 6.03 -11.07
C TRP A 138 -11.31 6.87 -9.79
N TRP A 139 -10.18 7.02 -9.05
CA TRP A 139 -10.18 7.74 -7.79
C TRP A 139 -10.42 9.24 -7.94
N VAL A 140 -10.21 9.79 -9.13
CA VAL A 140 -10.61 11.18 -9.46
C VAL A 140 -12.12 11.38 -9.31
N GLU A 141 -12.90 10.39 -9.72
CA GLU A 141 -14.37 10.44 -9.67
C GLU A 141 -14.92 9.82 -8.37
N GLY A 142 -14.29 8.74 -7.90
CA GLY A 142 -14.75 7.94 -6.78
C GLY A 142 -14.41 8.52 -5.41
N TYR A 143 -13.41 9.39 -5.32
CA TYR A 143 -12.98 9.92 -4.03
C TYR A 143 -14.04 10.82 -3.40
N LYS A 144 -14.38 10.49 -2.15
CA LYS A 144 -15.17 11.33 -1.27
C LYS A 144 -14.55 11.29 0.12
N LYS A 145 -14.64 12.40 0.85
CA LYS A 145 -14.17 12.47 2.24
C LYS A 145 -14.89 11.38 3.07
N GLY A 146 -14.09 10.56 3.74
CA GLY A 146 -14.59 9.42 4.52
C GLY A 146 -14.67 8.10 3.76
N ALA A 147 -14.53 8.08 2.42
CA ALA A 147 -14.49 6.85 1.63
C ALA A 147 -13.07 6.26 1.47
N GLY A 148 -12.07 6.99 1.91
CA GLY A 148 -10.66 6.62 1.80
C GLY A 148 -9.77 7.85 1.88
N TRP A 149 -8.53 7.72 1.43
CA TRP A 149 -7.54 8.80 1.46
C TRP A 149 -7.00 9.08 0.06
N ALA A 150 -6.69 10.34 -0.18
CA ALA A 150 -6.10 10.78 -1.43
C ALA A 150 -4.85 11.63 -1.15
N LEU A 151 -3.82 11.44 -1.97
CA LEU A 151 -2.72 12.40 -2.00
C LEU A 151 -3.22 13.71 -2.61
N PRO A 152 -2.92 14.86 -1.98
CA PRO A 152 -3.35 16.17 -2.48
C PRO A 152 -2.85 16.44 -3.91
N MET A 153 -3.66 17.14 -4.70
CA MET A 153 -3.34 17.53 -6.09
C MET A 153 -2.75 18.95 -6.18
N GLU A 154 -1.99 19.39 -5.19
CA GLU A 154 -1.65 20.81 -5.12
C GLU A 154 -0.67 21.28 -6.20
N ARG A 155 0.30 20.45 -6.58
CA ARG A 155 1.26 20.75 -7.67
C ARG A 155 1.80 19.49 -8.31
N THR A 156 2.07 19.57 -9.61
CA THR A 156 2.89 18.59 -10.34
C THR A 156 4.23 19.27 -10.66
N TYR A 157 5.32 18.60 -10.40
CA TYR A 157 6.66 19.08 -10.69
C TYR A 157 7.23 18.34 -11.89
N ASP A 158 7.99 19.03 -12.73
CA ASP A 158 8.65 18.44 -13.90
C ASP A 158 9.78 17.47 -13.48
N ASP A 159 10.41 17.71 -12.33
CA ASP A 159 11.37 16.79 -11.74
C ASP A 159 10.65 15.65 -11.03
N GLN A 160 10.66 14.47 -11.66
CA GLN A 160 10.01 13.26 -11.13
C GLN A 160 10.63 12.81 -9.80
N ASN A 161 11.93 12.99 -9.61
CA ASN A 161 12.56 12.59 -8.34
C ASN A 161 12.10 13.48 -7.18
N TYR A 162 12.00 14.77 -7.41
CA TYR A 162 11.46 15.71 -6.43
C TYR A 162 9.97 15.44 -6.14
N GLN A 163 9.18 15.14 -7.18
CA GLN A 163 7.78 14.74 -7.01
C GLN A 163 7.67 13.46 -6.17
N ASP A 164 8.51 12.47 -6.42
CA ASP A 164 8.53 11.21 -5.68
C ASP A 164 8.89 11.41 -4.21
N GLU A 165 9.80 12.33 -3.89
CA GLU A 165 10.14 12.67 -2.50
C GLU A 165 8.96 13.28 -1.76
N LEU A 166 8.28 14.25 -2.39
CA LEU A 166 7.10 14.89 -1.81
C LEU A 166 5.95 13.90 -1.62
N ASP A 167 5.68 13.08 -2.63
CA ASP A 167 4.62 12.08 -2.57
C ASP A 167 4.93 11.03 -1.48
N ALA A 168 6.17 10.58 -1.36
CA ALA A 168 6.59 9.65 -0.32
C ALA A 168 6.40 10.26 1.09
N ALA A 169 6.85 11.48 1.31
CA ALA A 169 6.66 12.19 2.57
C ALA A 169 5.17 12.36 2.92
N THR A 170 4.35 12.64 1.92
CA THR A 170 2.89 12.76 2.07
C THR A 170 2.25 11.41 2.41
N ILE A 171 2.68 10.32 1.76
CA ILE A 171 2.23 8.95 2.07
C ILE A 171 2.50 8.63 3.53
N TYR A 172 3.71 8.83 4.02
CA TYR A 172 4.05 8.58 5.42
C TYR A 172 3.19 9.42 6.37
N ASN A 173 3.05 10.72 6.07
CA ASN A 173 2.24 11.62 6.90
C ASN A 173 0.78 11.17 7.00
N ILE A 174 0.17 10.77 5.90
CA ILE A 174 -1.23 10.28 5.89
C ILE A 174 -1.34 8.97 6.66
N ILE A 175 -0.39 8.05 6.51
CA ILE A 175 -0.40 6.79 7.25
C ILE A 175 -0.30 7.05 8.76
N GLU A 176 0.65 7.88 9.20
CA GLU A 176 0.93 8.19 10.61
C GLU A 176 -0.21 8.97 11.28
N ASN A 177 -0.75 9.97 10.59
CA ASN A 177 -1.64 10.96 11.22
C ASN A 177 -3.11 10.77 10.90
N GLU A 178 -3.45 9.96 9.89
CA GLU A 178 -4.85 9.75 9.49
C GLU A 178 -5.23 8.27 9.48
N ILE A 179 -4.52 7.41 8.73
CA ILE A 179 -4.92 6.02 8.53
C ILE A 179 -4.76 5.20 9.82
N ALA A 180 -3.57 5.21 10.43
CA ALA A 180 -3.31 4.46 11.64
C ALA A 180 -4.16 4.93 12.83
N PRO A 181 -4.29 6.24 13.12
CA PRO A 181 -5.21 6.71 14.17
C PRO A 181 -6.66 6.31 13.91
N THR A 182 -7.14 6.36 12.67
CA THR A 182 -8.51 5.94 12.32
C THR A 182 -8.70 4.45 12.56
N PHE A 183 -7.71 3.62 12.23
CA PHE A 183 -7.79 2.18 12.45
C PHE A 183 -7.82 1.83 13.94
N TYR A 184 -6.96 2.44 14.74
CA TYR A 184 -6.80 2.13 16.17
C TYR A 184 -7.78 2.88 17.08
N ASN A 185 -8.53 3.84 16.57
CA ASN A 185 -9.58 4.50 17.35
C ASN A 185 -10.80 3.60 17.47
N LYS A 186 -11.00 3.02 18.65
CA LYS A 186 -12.10 2.09 18.95
C LYS A 186 -13.50 2.67 18.73
N SER A 187 -13.65 3.98 18.86
CA SER A 187 -14.95 4.63 18.62
C SER A 187 -15.36 4.68 17.15
N LEU A 188 -14.38 4.62 16.23
CA LEU A 188 -14.59 4.59 14.79
C LEU A 188 -14.64 3.15 14.22
N SER A 189 -14.15 2.15 14.97
CA SER A 189 -14.11 0.76 14.51
C SER A 189 -15.49 0.08 14.46
N THR A 190 -16.47 0.62 15.18
CA THR A 190 -17.86 0.11 15.18
C THR A 190 -18.58 0.43 13.87
N ASP A 191 -18.17 1.50 13.18
CA ASP A 191 -18.79 1.92 11.91
C ASP A 191 -18.31 1.12 10.68
N ARG A 192 -17.21 0.40 10.80
CA ARG A 192 -16.67 -0.42 9.68
C ARG A 192 -17.56 -1.60 9.29
N LYS A 193 -18.44 -2.06 10.19
CA LYS A 193 -19.37 -3.16 9.95
C LYS A 193 -20.71 -2.72 9.39
N SER A 194 -20.96 -1.43 9.27
CA SER A 194 -22.25 -0.87 8.88
C SER A 194 -22.28 -0.24 7.49
N VAL A 195 -21.20 -0.33 6.71
CA VAL A 195 -21.18 0.11 5.30
C VAL A 195 -21.16 -1.12 4.39
N VAL A 196 -22.22 -1.88 4.42
CA VAL A 196 -22.61 -2.84 3.38
C VAL A 196 -24.01 -2.47 2.92
#